data_e1cc256a09fa5d9d45042bca144f9839
#
_entry.id   e1cc256a09fa5d9d45042bca144f9839
#
_cell.length_a   1.000
_cell.length_b   1.000
_cell.length_c   1.000
_cell.angle_alpha   90.00
_cell.angle_beta   90.00
_cell.angle_gamma   90.00
#
_symmetry.space_group_name_H-M   'P 1'
#
loop_
_entity.id
_entity.type
_entity.pdbx_description
1 polymer ?
#
loop_
_entity_poly.entity_id
_entity_poly.type
_entity_poly.pdbx_seq_one_letter_code
_entity_poly.pdbx_strand_id
1 'polypeptide(L)'
;MKVTVKRKTAVTPVTIGTEFIKLESAMKLANILPTGGTAKQEIQEGFVQVNGEVCTMRGKKLYPGDKFTYEGQTYLITIHEAE
;
A
#
# COMPACT_ATOMS: atom_id res chain seq x y z
N MET A 1 -6.01 30.47 -4.55
CA MET A 1 -5.78 29.95 -4.36
C MET A 1 -5.79 29.06 -4.53
N LYS A 2 -5.41 28.68 -4.67
CA LYS A 2 -5.32 27.76 -4.75
C LYS A 2 -5.16 26.90 -4.37
N VAL A 3 -4.96 26.69 -4.35
CA VAL A 3 -4.86 25.85 -3.99
C VAL A 3 -4.78 24.92 -3.86
N THR A 4 -4.55 24.68 -3.73
CA THR A 4 -4.36 23.76 -3.53
C THR A 4 -4.42 22.75 -3.43
N VAL A 5 -4.33 22.51 -3.51
CA VAL A 5 -4.47 21.55 -3.26
C VAL A 5 -4.11 20.54 -3.54
N LYS A 6 -3.62 20.00 -3.53
CA LYS A 6 -3.33 19.05 -3.66
C LYS A 6 -3.00 18.20 -3.09
N ARG A 7 -2.68 18.02 -2.76
CA ARG A 7 -2.39 17.35 -2.25
C ARG A 7 -2.75 16.24 -1.98
N LYS A 8 -3.32 16.05 -1.87
CA LYS A 8 -3.89 15.03 -1.71
C LYS A 8 -3.45 13.89 -2.48
N THR A 9 -2.80 13.99 -3.27
CA THR A 9 -2.26 12.90 -4.04
C THR A 9 -0.89 12.48 -3.58
N ALA A 10 -0.56 12.86 -2.38
CA ALA A 10 0.71 12.42 -1.82
C ALA A 10 0.73 10.90 -1.71
N VAL A 11 1.83 10.30 -2.12
CA VAL A 11 2.02 8.87 -2.07
C VAL A 11 3.06 8.55 -1.02
N THR A 12 2.73 7.64 -0.12
CA THR A 12 3.64 7.25 0.94
C THR A 12 4.50 6.09 0.47
N PRO A 13 5.82 6.23 0.49
CA PRO A 13 6.66 5.11 0.05
C PRO A 13 6.71 4.00 1.09
N VAL A 14 6.73 2.77 0.59
CA VAL A 14 6.95 1.59 1.40
C VAL A 14 8.20 0.92 0.86
N THR A 15 9.30 1.09 1.55
CA THR A 15 10.59 0.63 1.05
C THR A 15 10.82 -0.81 1.50
N ILE A 16 11.18 -1.65 0.54
CA ILE A 16 11.44 -3.06 0.83
C ILE A 16 12.87 -3.40 0.44
N GLY A 17 13.39 -4.45 1.06
CA GLY A 17 14.73 -4.94 0.75
C GLY A 17 14.73 -6.25 0.01
N THR A 18 13.59 -6.63 -0.55
CA THR A 18 13.44 -7.89 -1.25
C THR A 18 12.90 -7.62 -2.65
N GLU A 19 12.85 -8.67 -3.46
CA GLU A 19 12.38 -8.52 -4.83
C GLU A 19 10.92 -8.10 -4.89
N PHE A 20 10.11 -8.57 -3.97
CA PHE A 20 8.70 -8.22 -3.89
C PHE A 20 8.25 -8.32 -2.46
N ILE A 21 7.04 -7.85 -2.20
CA ILE A 21 6.43 -7.98 -0.89
C ILE A 21 4.97 -8.36 -1.10
N LYS A 22 4.45 -9.21 -0.23
CA LYS A 22 3.03 -9.54 -0.30
C LYS A 22 2.20 -8.38 0.21
N LEU A 23 0.99 -8.24 -0.34
CA LEU A 23 0.13 -7.12 0.02
C LEU A 23 -0.09 -7.03 1.52
N GLU A 24 -0.41 -8.15 2.17
CA GLU A 24 -0.64 -8.12 3.62
C GLU A 24 0.60 -7.66 4.37
N SER A 25 1.77 -8.06 3.90
CA SER A 25 3.01 -7.65 4.55
C SER A 25 3.29 -6.18 4.32
N ALA A 26 2.96 -5.68 3.14
CA ALA A 26 3.16 -4.28 2.84
C ALA A 26 2.29 -3.41 3.74
N MET A 27 1.07 -3.85 4.01
CA MET A 27 0.19 -3.10 4.90
C MET A 27 0.73 -3.08 6.32
N LYS A 28 1.30 -4.20 6.76
CA LYS A 28 1.91 -4.23 8.08
C LYS A 28 3.13 -3.33 8.16
N LEU A 29 3.95 -3.38 7.12
CA LEU A 29 5.15 -2.56 7.06
C LEU A 29 4.80 -1.07 7.07
N ALA A 30 3.72 -0.72 6.41
CA ALA A 30 3.28 0.67 6.38
C ALA A 30 2.60 1.10 7.67
N ASN A 31 2.35 0.16 8.58
CA ASN A 31 1.80 0.45 9.89
C ASN A 31 0.45 1.15 9.81
N ILE A 32 -0.40 0.67 8.92
CA ILE A 32 -1.67 1.33 8.64
C ILE A 32 -2.87 0.54 9.13
N LEU A 33 -2.64 -0.57 9.81
CA LEU A 33 -3.75 -1.41 10.23
C LEU A 33 -4.44 -0.83 11.46
N PRO A 34 -5.76 -0.90 11.49
CA PRO A 34 -6.48 -0.44 12.67
C PRO A 34 -6.21 -1.38 13.84
N THR A 35 -6.38 -0.85 15.03
CA THR A 35 -6.22 -1.64 16.23
C THR A 35 -7.19 -2.80 16.19
N GLY A 36 -6.66 -3.99 16.38
CA GLY A 36 -7.49 -5.19 16.39
C GLY A 36 -7.81 -5.73 15.02
N GLY A 37 -7.44 -5.02 13.97
CA GLY A 37 -7.69 -5.50 12.64
C GLY A 37 -6.51 -6.27 12.09
N THR A 38 -6.73 -6.99 11.02
CA THR A 38 -5.68 -7.69 10.34
C THR A 38 -5.68 -7.30 8.87
N ALA A 39 -4.50 -7.29 8.27
CA ALA A 39 -4.38 -7.01 6.84
C ALA A 39 -5.21 -8.03 6.05
N LYS A 40 -5.15 -9.27 6.46
CA LYS A 40 -5.90 -10.32 5.77
C LYS A 40 -7.37 -9.98 5.67
N GLN A 41 -7.97 -9.58 6.78
CA GLN A 41 -9.40 -9.30 6.80
C GLN A 41 -9.74 -8.10 5.93
N GLU A 42 -8.97 -7.03 6.05
CA GLU A 42 -9.25 -5.82 5.28
C GLU A 42 -9.13 -6.09 3.78
N ILE A 43 -8.13 -6.88 3.41
CA ILE A 43 -7.93 -7.20 2.00
C ILE A 43 -9.08 -8.07 1.49
N GLN A 44 -9.46 -9.09 2.25
CA GLN A 44 -10.49 -10.01 1.79
C GLN A 44 -11.85 -9.36 1.69
N GLU A 45 -12.07 -8.29 2.44
CA GLU A 45 -13.35 -7.59 2.39
C GLU A 45 -13.39 -6.51 1.32
N GLY A 46 -12.31 -6.36 0.55
CA GLY A 46 -12.32 -5.46 -0.58
C GLY A 46 -11.98 -4.03 -0.27
N PHE A 47 -11.38 -3.76 0.89
CA PHE A 47 -11.05 -2.40 1.27
C PHE A 47 -9.72 -1.91 0.70
N VAL A 48 -9.01 -2.76 -0.04
CA VAL A 48 -7.69 -2.43 -0.55
C VAL A 48 -7.70 -2.52 -2.06
N GLN A 49 -7.08 -1.55 -2.69
CA GLN A 49 -6.92 -1.54 -4.14
C GLN A 49 -5.45 -1.65 -4.49
N VAL A 50 -5.16 -2.38 -5.55
CA VAL A 50 -3.81 -2.47 -6.08
C VAL A 50 -3.82 -1.91 -7.48
N ASN A 51 -3.01 -0.88 -7.71
CA ASN A 51 -2.95 -0.22 -9.01
C ASN A 51 -4.33 0.18 -9.52
N GLY A 52 -5.18 0.62 -8.59
CA GLY A 52 -6.49 1.15 -8.95
C GLY A 52 -7.62 0.13 -8.99
N GLU A 53 -7.33 -1.14 -8.69
CA GLU A 53 -8.35 -2.18 -8.73
C GLU A 53 -8.46 -2.88 -7.40
N VAL A 54 -9.69 -3.15 -6.97
CA VAL A 54 -9.90 -3.87 -5.73
C VAL A 54 -9.19 -5.21 -5.78
N CYS A 55 -8.43 -5.50 -4.73
CA CYS A 55 -7.69 -6.75 -4.63
C CYS A 55 -8.07 -7.43 -3.33
N THR A 56 -8.56 -8.65 -3.42
CA THR A 56 -8.94 -9.42 -2.24
C THR A 56 -7.94 -10.52 -1.91
N MET A 57 -6.82 -10.52 -2.61
CA MET A 57 -5.79 -11.55 -2.42
C MET A 57 -4.70 -11.02 -1.50
N ARG A 58 -4.68 -11.50 -0.27
CA ARG A 58 -3.69 -11.02 0.70
C ARG A 58 -2.27 -11.38 0.29
N GLY A 59 -2.13 -12.43 -0.50
CA GLY A 59 -0.82 -12.87 -0.95
C GLY A 59 -0.37 -12.26 -2.26
N LYS A 60 -1.09 -11.26 -2.75
CA LYS A 60 -0.72 -10.60 -3.99
C LYS A 60 0.70 -10.05 -3.88
N LYS A 61 1.54 -10.41 -4.84
CA LYS A 61 2.92 -9.93 -4.85
C LYS A 61 2.98 -8.53 -5.42
N LEU A 62 3.61 -7.65 -4.68
CA LEU A 62 3.82 -6.26 -5.09
C LEU A 62 5.29 -6.05 -5.33
N TYR A 63 5.60 -5.46 -6.48
CA TYR A 63 6.98 -5.19 -6.88
C TYR A 63 7.24 -3.69 -6.81
N PRO A 64 8.49 -3.29 -6.76
CA PRO A 64 8.79 -1.85 -6.79
C PRO A 64 8.10 -1.21 -7.99
N GLY A 65 7.39 -0.13 -7.74
CA GLY A 65 6.58 0.53 -8.74
C GLY A 65 5.11 0.25 -8.61
N ASP A 66 4.74 -0.81 -7.90
CA ASP A 66 3.33 -1.09 -7.66
C ASP A 66 2.80 -0.21 -6.54
N LYS A 67 1.52 0.08 -6.61
CA LYS A 67 0.86 0.93 -5.61
C LYS A 67 -0.32 0.21 -5.03
N PHE A 68 -0.61 0.49 -3.77
CA PHE A 68 -1.86 0.03 -3.20
C PHE A 68 -2.49 1.18 -2.43
N THR A 69 -3.81 1.15 -2.37
CA THR A 69 -4.60 2.21 -1.75
C THR A 69 -5.47 1.61 -0.65
N TYR A 70 -5.47 2.26 0.48
CA TYR A 70 -6.27 1.83 1.62
C TYR A 70 -6.79 3.08 2.33
N GLU A 71 -8.10 3.15 2.50
CA GLU A 71 -8.74 4.28 3.18
C GLU A 71 -8.34 5.62 2.57
N GLY A 72 -8.30 5.67 1.24
CA GLY A 72 -8.03 6.92 0.55
C GLY A 72 -6.55 7.31 0.51
N GLN A 73 -5.69 6.50 1.12
CA GLN A 73 -4.26 6.77 1.13
C GLN A 73 -3.56 5.80 0.19
N THR A 74 -2.72 6.34 -0.68
CA THR A 74 -1.99 5.53 -1.65
C THR A 74 -0.56 5.32 -1.18
N TYR A 75 -0.08 4.10 -1.33
CA TYR A 75 1.26 3.70 -0.94
C TYR A 75 1.99 3.14 -2.15
N LEU A 76 3.24 3.51 -2.29
CA LEU A 76 4.07 3.08 -3.42
C LEU A 76 5.17 2.18 -2.92
N ILE A 77 5.29 1.00 -3.54
CA ILE A 77 6.37 0.09 -3.18
C ILE A 77 7.65 0.59 -3.83
N THR A 78 8.66 0.78 -3.00
CA THR A 78 9.97 1.19 -3.47
C THR A 78 11.00 0.19 -2.97
N ILE A 79 12.14 0.15 -3.64
CA ILE A 79 13.19 -0.75 -3.22
C ILE A 79 14.31 0.05 -2.58
N HIS A 80 14.87 -0.53 -1.51
CA HIS A 80 16.01 0.08 -0.86
C HIS A 80 17.22 -0.12 -1.75
N GLU A 81 17.84 0.96 -2.15
CA GLU A 81 19.00 0.88 -3.02
C GLU A 81 20.25 1.15 -2.20
N ALA A 82 21.15 0.19 -2.24
CA ALA A 82 22.44 0.36 -1.57
C ALA A 82 23.28 1.33 -2.37
N GLU A 83 24.00 2.17 -1.66
CA GLU A 83 24.90 3.12 -2.31
C GLU A 83 26.30 2.59 -2.45
#